data_1716208980e342fdbfafc494a5e76eec
#
_entry.id   1716208980e342fdbfafc494a5e76eec
#
_cell.length_a   1.000
_cell.length_b   1.000
_cell.length_c   1.000
_cell.angle_alpha   90.00
_cell.angle_beta   90.00
_cell.angle_gamma   90.00
#
_symmetry.space_group_name_H-M   'P 1'
#
loop_
_entity.id
_entity.type
_entity.pdbx_description
1 polymer ?
#
loop_
_entity_poly.entity_id
_entity_poly.type
_entity_poly.pdbx_seq_one_letter_code
_entity_poly.pdbx_strand_id
1 'polypeptide(L)'
;YYGKDVAVVGSVRSGRLIDLEIPKMYDAAFAYSGSAGLVRLMFRDSPFFDRIISPDFGHGGFFRVQDTNKALEHTLFTNVNNLRAILEERGQNTPPRFNNSMAFRAEPLAEGAPAGRVEIQYEGTNATWVYGGDGRYWRWTDGERHLDAISGQQLNFKNVIVVAAHHEETDILEDNVGGGHYSIQIQIWGEGPVSIFRDGQRFDGTWRREDPEHMLAFYDNEGNILPLAPGNSFFEVVPLDFDRLFVAP
;
A
#
# COMPACT_ATOMS: atom_id res chain seq x y z
N TYR A 1 5.13 0.87 -10.57
CA TYR A 1 6.39 1.30 -11.24
C TYR A 1 6.25 1.57 -12.75
N TYR A 2 5.07 1.89 -13.23
CA TYR A 2 4.87 2.22 -14.65
C TYR A 2 5.76 3.40 -15.09
N GLY A 3 6.50 3.22 -16.19
CA GLY A 3 7.41 4.24 -16.72
C GLY A 3 8.67 4.50 -15.90
N LYS A 4 8.97 3.68 -14.89
CA LYS A 4 10.18 3.82 -14.08
C LYS A 4 11.03 2.55 -14.11
N ASP A 5 12.34 2.73 -14.21
CA ASP A 5 13.32 1.65 -14.08
C ASP A 5 13.87 1.66 -12.66
N VAL A 6 13.51 0.62 -11.88
CA VAL A 6 14.01 0.42 -10.53
C VAL A 6 14.88 -0.82 -10.55
N ALA A 7 16.18 -0.64 -10.29
CA ALA A 7 17.18 -1.68 -10.41
C ALA A 7 17.04 -2.77 -9.34
N VAL A 8 16.56 -2.42 -8.15
CA VAL A 8 16.36 -3.36 -7.05
C VAL A 8 15.09 -3.00 -6.31
N VAL A 9 14.20 -3.98 -6.16
CA VAL A 9 12.95 -3.87 -5.37
C VAL A 9 12.93 -5.02 -4.38
N GLY A 10 12.74 -4.71 -3.12
CA GLY A 10 12.66 -5.72 -2.05
C GLY A 10 12.92 -5.15 -0.66
N SER A 11 12.88 -5.99 0.33
CA SER A 11 12.59 -7.42 0.22
C SER A 11 11.16 -7.67 -0.24
N VAL A 12 10.99 -8.57 -1.23
CA VAL A 12 9.66 -8.99 -1.69
C VAL A 12 9.06 -9.92 -0.65
N ARG A 13 7.86 -9.60 -0.18
CA ARG A 13 7.18 -10.29 0.93
C ARG A 13 5.99 -11.08 0.44
N SER A 14 5.31 -11.73 1.41
CA SER A 14 4.15 -12.60 1.14
C SER A 14 2.94 -11.81 0.67
N GLY A 15 2.18 -12.41 -0.24
CA GLY A 15 0.85 -11.94 -0.62
C GLY A 15 -0.18 -12.23 0.48
N ARG A 16 -1.13 -11.34 0.63
CA ARG A 16 -2.21 -11.39 1.63
C ARG A 16 -3.58 -11.22 0.96
N LEU A 17 -4.66 -11.42 1.70
CA LEU A 17 -6.02 -11.29 1.15
C LEU A 17 -6.31 -9.91 0.55
N ILE A 18 -5.79 -8.82 1.13
CA ILE A 18 -5.93 -7.47 0.59
C ILE A 18 -5.34 -7.33 -0.82
N ASP A 19 -4.33 -8.14 -1.15
CA ASP A 19 -3.69 -8.12 -2.47
C ASP A 19 -4.57 -8.75 -3.57
N LEU A 20 -5.72 -9.32 -3.23
CA LEU A 20 -6.76 -9.66 -4.20
C LEU A 20 -7.53 -8.43 -4.71
N GLU A 21 -7.46 -7.31 -3.97
CA GLU A 21 -8.18 -6.08 -4.28
C GLU A 21 -7.30 -5.01 -4.93
N ILE A 22 -6.09 -4.78 -4.40
CA ILE A 22 -5.21 -3.68 -4.85
C ILE A 22 -4.84 -3.78 -6.34
N PRO A 23 -4.45 -4.96 -6.90
CA PRO A 23 -4.13 -5.05 -8.32
C PRO A 23 -5.32 -4.77 -9.24
N LYS A 24 -6.54 -5.10 -8.81
CA LYS A 24 -7.78 -4.78 -9.56
C LYS A 24 -8.01 -3.27 -9.61
N MET A 25 -7.87 -2.58 -8.48
CA MET A 25 -8.04 -1.12 -8.38
C MET A 25 -7.13 -0.35 -9.33
N TYR A 26 -5.90 -0.83 -9.51
CA TYR A 26 -4.87 -0.15 -10.29
C TYR A 26 -4.63 -0.77 -11.67
N ASP A 27 -5.43 -1.77 -12.07
CA ASP A 27 -5.19 -2.59 -13.28
C ASP A 27 -3.71 -2.99 -13.40
N ALA A 28 -3.13 -3.40 -12.28
CA ALA A 28 -1.69 -3.58 -12.10
C ALA A 28 -1.26 -5.04 -12.10
N ALA A 29 0.01 -5.27 -12.40
CA ALA A 29 0.65 -6.54 -12.10
C ALA A 29 1.01 -6.61 -10.60
N PHE A 30 1.01 -7.83 -10.06
CA PHE A 30 1.32 -8.11 -8.67
C PHE A 30 2.47 -9.10 -8.55
N ALA A 31 3.52 -8.70 -7.81
CA ALA A 31 4.68 -9.56 -7.55
C ALA A 31 4.84 -9.81 -6.05
N TYR A 32 4.91 -11.08 -5.63
CA TYR A 32 5.04 -11.45 -4.22
C TYR A 32 5.90 -12.71 -4.05
N SER A 33 6.36 -13.00 -2.81
CA SER A 33 7.30 -14.08 -2.54
C SER A 33 6.65 -15.44 -2.31
N GLY A 34 5.50 -15.47 -1.66
CA GLY A 34 4.77 -16.66 -1.24
C GLY A 34 3.49 -16.26 -0.51
N SER A 35 2.61 -17.21 -0.23
CA SER A 35 1.34 -16.97 0.44
C SER A 35 0.83 -18.23 1.15
N ALA A 36 -0.15 -18.08 2.04
CA ALA A 36 -0.90 -19.19 2.60
C ALA A 36 -1.56 -20.02 1.50
N GLY A 37 -1.67 -21.32 1.70
CA GLY A 37 -2.11 -22.26 0.65
C GLY A 37 -3.46 -21.89 0.03
N LEU A 38 -4.45 -21.51 0.85
CA LEU A 38 -5.77 -21.08 0.35
C LEU A 38 -5.70 -19.72 -0.35
N VAL A 39 -4.92 -18.77 0.16
CA VAL A 39 -4.70 -17.46 -0.48
C VAL A 39 -4.05 -17.64 -1.85
N ARG A 40 -3.08 -18.60 -1.98
CA ARG A 40 -2.47 -18.94 -3.26
C ARG A 40 -3.50 -19.46 -4.27
N LEU A 41 -4.45 -20.30 -3.83
CA LEU A 41 -5.53 -20.76 -4.70
C LEU A 41 -6.42 -19.61 -5.15
N MET A 42 -6.75 -18.66 -4.26
CA MET A 42 -7.52 -17.47 -4.61
C MET A 42 -6.77 -16.59 -5.63
N PHE A 43 -5.45 -16.43 -5.51
CA PHE A 43 -4.64 -15.74 -6.52
C PHE A 43 -4.67 -16.45 -7.87
N ARG A 44 -4.54 -17.78 -7.89
CA ARG A 44 -4.60 -18.58 -9.12
C ARG A 44 -5.95 -18.43 -9.83
N ASP A 45 -7.03 -18.39 -9.05
CA ASP A 45 -8.39 -18.35 -9.57
C ASP A 45 -8.90 -16.88 -9.79
N SER A 46 -8.03 -15.88 -9.56
CA SER A 46 -8.35 -14.47 -9.75
C SER A 46 -8.39 -14.06 -11.22
N PRO A 47 -9.22 -13.07 -11.61
CA PRO A 47 -9.32 -12.61 -13.00
C PRO A 47 -8.04 -11.92 -13.50
N PHE A 48 -7.10 -11.59 -12.63
CA PHE A 48 -5.81 -10.97 -12.97
C PHE A 48 -4.61 -11.93 -12.82
N PHE A 49 -4.85 -13.26 -12.77
CA PHE A 49 -3.78 -14.25 -12.57
C PHE A 49 -2.64 -14.12 -13.59
N ASP A 50 -2.95 -13.82 -14.86
CA ASP A 50 -1.95 -13.64 -15.91
C ASP A 50 -0.95 -12.49 -15.62
N ARG A 51 -1.30 -11.57 -14.71
CA ARG A 51 -0.46 -10.47 -14.24
C ARG A 51 0.18 -10.74 -12.87
N ILE A 52 -0.02 -11.94 -12.30
CA ILE A 52 0.66 -12.34 -11.06
C ILE A 52 2.02 -12.96 -11.39
N ILE A 53 3.04 -12.50 -10.67
CA ILE A 53 4.41 -13.02 -10.76
C ILE A 53 4.86 -13.46 -9.37
N SER A 54 5.06 -14.76 -9.16
CA SER A 54 5.48 -15.29 -7.86
C SER A 54 6.26 -16.60 -8.00
N PRO A 55 7.29 -16.83 -7.16
CA PRO A 55 7.91 -18.14 -7.02
C PRO A 55 6.94 -19.23 -6.60
N ASP A 56 5.83 -18.90 -5.93
CA ASP A 56 4.76 -19.85 -5.57
C ASP A 56 4.18 -20.59 -6.77
N PHE A 57 4.23 -19.97 -7.95
CA PHE A 57 3.80 -20.53 -9.23
C PHE A 57 4.96 -20.92 -10.13
N GLY A 58 6.19 -20.98 -9.59
CA GLY A 58 7.39 -21.30 -10.36
C GLY A 58 7.84 -20.19 -11.30
N HIS A 59 7.35 -18.96 -11.14
CA HIS A 59 7.75 -17.84 -11.98
C HIS A 59 9.15 -17.34 -11.61
N GLY A 60 9.95 -17.01 -12.63
CA GLY A 60 11.26 -16.37 -12.47
C GLY A 60 11.17 -14.87 -12.17
N GLY A 61 12.29 -14.16 -12.40
CA GLY A 61 12.38 -12.71 -12.22
C GLY A 61 12.79 -12.26 -10.82
N PHE A 62 13.03 -13.19 -9.92
CA PHE A 62 13.47 -12.92 -8.54
C PHE A 62 14.91 -13.41 -8.33
N PHE A 63 15.59 -12.78 -7.38
CA PHE A 63 16.92 -13.22 -6.92
C PHE A 63 17.04 -13.05 -5.41
N ARG A 64 17.90 -13.85 -4.79
CA ARG A 64 18.20 -13.72 -3.36
C ARG A 64 19.54 -13.05 -3.15
N VAL A 65 19.55 -12.09 -2.24
CA VAL A 65 20.81 -11.50 -1.74
C VAL A 65 21.30 -12.40 -0.62
N GLN A 66 22.58 -12.81 -0.73
CA GLN A 66 23.22 -13.57 0.33
C GLN A 66 23.60 -12.61 1.47
N ASP A 67 22.80 -12.62 2.53
CA ASP A 67 23.06 -11.87 3.77
C ASP A 67 22.76 -12.79 4.95
N THR A 68 23.81 -13.27 5.60
CA THR A 68 23.71 -14.19 6.74
C THR A 68 23.14 -13.56 8.00
N ASN A 69 23.01 -12.22 8.02
CA ASN A 69 22.46 -11.47 9.14
C ASN A 69 20.94 -11.25 9.01
N LYS A 70 20.35 -11.64 7.87
CA LYS A 70 18.92 -11.48 7.61
C LYS A 70 18.21 -12.82 7.58
N ALA A 71 17.00 -12.85 8.11
CA ALA A 71 16.10 -14.00 7.91
C ALA A 71 15.82 -14.21 6.40
N LEU A 72 15.59 -15.46 6.00
CA LEU A 72 15.44 -15.84 4.60
C LEU A 72 14.35 -15.05 3.87
N GLU A 73 13.26 -14.73 4.56
CA GLU A 73 12.13 -13.95 4.03
C GLU A 73 12.49 -12.49 3.71
N HIS A 74 13.61 -11.98 4.23
CA HIS A 74 14.14 -10.64 3.94
C HIS A 74 15.19 -10.59 2.84
N THR A 75 15.45 -11.71 2.16
CA THR A 75 16.52 -11.82 1.16
C THR A 75 16.05 -11.92 -0.28
N LEU A 76 14.73 -12.00 -0.54
CA LEU A 76 14.18 -12.10 -1.88
C LEU A 76 13.99 -10.70 -2.49
N PHE A 77 14.54 -10.50 -3.68
CA PHE A 77 14.47 -9.24 -4.42
C PHE A 77 14.07 -9.49 -5.88
N THR A 78 13.64 -8.42 -6.53
CA THR A 78 13.38 -8.36 -7.97
C THR A 78 13.84 -7.02 -8.53
N ASN A 79 13.61 -6.78 -9.80
CA ASN A 79 13.71 -5.48 -10.43
C ASN A 79 12.58 -5.29 -11.44
N VAL A 80 12.30 -4.05 -11.79
CA VAL A 80 11.19 -3.71 -12.68
C VAL A 80 11.37 -4.31 -14.09
N ASN A 81 12.60 -4.39 -14.60
CA ASN A 81 12.87 -4.92 -15.93
C ASN A 81 12.59 -6.43 -16.01
N ASN A 82 12.96 -7.20 -14.97
CA ASN A 82 12.62 -8.61 -14.91
C ASN A 82 11.10 -8.84 -14.92
N LEU A 83 10.36 -8.06 -14.13
CA LEU A 83 8.90 -8.17 -14.08
C LEU A 83 8.25 -7.78 -15.41
N ARG A 84 8.72 -6.70 -16.05
CA ARG A 84 8.24 -6.28 -17.38
C ARG A 84 8.49 -7.33 -18.45
N ALA A 85 9.68 -7.93 -18.48
CA ALA A 85 10.00 -8.97 -19.46
C ALA A 85 9.03 -10.15 -19.38
N ILE A 86 8.67 -10.58 -18.15
CA ILE A 86 7.68 -11.64 -17.93
C ILE A 86 6.29 -11.21 -18.41
N LEU A 87 5.89 -9.96 -18.12
CA LEU A 87 4.61 -9.44 -18.57
C LEU A 87 4.54 -9.26 -20.09
N GLU A 88 5.63 -8.86 -20.73
CA GLU A 88 5.75 -8.79 -22.20
C GLU A 88 5.60 -10.16 -22.84
N GLU A 89 6.29 -11.18 -22.31
CA GLU A 89 6.16 -12.56 -22.78
C GLU A 89 4.71 -13.09 -22.69
N ARG A 90 3.97 -12.64 -21.65
CA ARG A 90 2.56 -12.98 -21.45
C ARG A 90 1.58 -12.06 -22.21
N GLY A 91 2.05 -11.04 -22.90
CA GLY A 91 1.21 -10.01 -23.54
C GLY A 91 0.45 -9.13 -22.54
N GLN A 92 0.93 -9.06 -21.28
CA GLN A 92 0.28 -8.34 -20.15
C GLN A 92 0.97 -7.01 -19.79
N ASN A 93 2.05 -6.64 -20.48
CA ASN A 93 2.72 -5.33 -20.26
C ASN A 93 1.97 -4.22 -21.01
N THR A 94 0.76 -3.92 -20.58
CA THR A 94 -0.13 -2.92 -21.16
C THR A 94 -0.31 -1.72 -20.23
N PRO A 95 -0.57 -0.51 -20.74
CA PRO A 95 -0.99 0.61 -19.89
C PRO A 95 -2.24 0.25 -19.09
N PRO A 96 -2.31 0.66 -17.79
CA PRO A 96 -3.47 0.40 -16.98
C PRO A 96 -4.71 1.13 -17.52
N ARG A 97 -5.87 0.52 -17.32
CA ARG A 97 -7.16 1.11 -17.64
C ARG A 97 -7.88 1.44 -16.35
N PHE A 98 -8.23 2.69 -16.17
CA PHE A 98 -8.92 3.15 -14.99
C PHE A 98 -10.37 3.48 -15.30
N ASN A 99 -11.31 2.89 -14.55
CA ASN A 99 -12.75 3.15 -14.66
C ASN A 99 -13.16 4.42 -13.90
N ASN A 100 -12.39 4.80 -12.88
CA ASN A 100 -12.46 6.06 -12.18
C ASN A 100 -11.04 6.53 -11.82
N SER A 101 -10.90 7.67 -11.17
CA SER A 101 -9.63 8.17 -10.64
C SER A 101 -9.83 8.87 -9.31
N MET A 102 -8.76 8.94 -8.52
CA MET A 102 -8.68 9.88 -7.41
C MET A 102 -8.66 11.30 -7.95
N ALA A 103 -9.31 12.23 -7.26
CA ALA A 103 -9.26 13.64 -7.59
C ALA A 103 -7.95 14.27 -7.10
N PHE A 104 -7.39 15.20 -7.88
CA PHE A 104 -6.17 15.92 -7.53
C PHE A 104 -6.37 17.43 -7.69
N ARG A 105 -5.81 18.20 -6.75
CA ARG A 105 -5.82 19.66 -6.77
C ARG A 105 -4.49 20.18 -6.25
N ALA A 106 -3.83 21.05 -7.03
CA ALA A 106 -2.51 21.57 -6.69
C ALA A 106 -2.56 22.62 -5.58
N GLU A 107 -3.61 23.45 -5.58
CA GLU A 107 -3.79 24.47 -4.57
C GLU A 107 -4.11 23.84 -3.21
N PRO A 108 -3.57 24.38 -2.10
CA PRO A 108 -3.96 23.97 -0.76
C PRO A 108 -5.47 24.06 -0.56
N LEU A 109 -6.01 23.13 0.22
CA LEU A 109 -7.40 23.16 0.64
C LEU A 109 -7.56 24.14 1.80
N ALA A 110 -8.72 24.77 1.88
CA ALA A 110 -9.10 25.59 3.03
C ALA A 110 -9.61 24.71 4.19
N GLU A 111 -9.53 25.24 5.40
CA GLU A 111 -10.24 24.75 6.59
C GLU A 111 -9.81 23.36 7.12
N GLY A 112 -8.59 22.90 6.81
CA GLY A 112 -8.02 21.72 7.44
C GLY A 112 -7.55 22.00 8.88
N ALA A 113 -7.57 21.00 9.73
CA ALA A 113 -6.97 21.09 11.06
C ALA A 113 -5.43 21.03 10.95
N PRO A 114 -4.66 21.82 11.71
CA PRO A 114 -3.19 21.75 11.71
C PRO A 114 -2.70 20.33 11.98
N ALA A 115 -1.74 19.86 11.19
CA ALA A 115 -1.17 18.51 11.28
C ALA A 115 0.30 18.50 10.88
N GLY A 116 1.15 19.12 11.69
CA GLY A 116 2.60 19.13 11.49
C GLY A 116 3.23 17.79 11.80
N ARG A 117 2.63 17.01 12.71
CA ARG A 117 3.09 15.67 13.08
C ARG A 117 1.93 14.69 13.17
N VAL A 118 2.11 13.51 12.57
CA VAL A 118 1.14 12.40 12.59
C VAL A 118 1.86 11.15 13.07
N GLU A 119 1.33 10.49 14.08
CA GLU A 119 1.84 9.21 14.59
C GLU A 119 0.75 8.14 14.50
N ILE A 120 1.12 6.99 13.96
CA ILE A 120 0.27 5.81 13.84
C ILE A 120 1.00 4.67 14.56
N GLN A 121 0.44 4.22 15.68
CA GLN A 121 1.06 3.23 16.54
C GLN A 121 0.41 1.86 16.29
N TYR A 122 1.01 1.05 15.42
CA TYR A 122 0.65 -0.34 15.24
C TYR A 122 1.18 -1.20 16.39
N GLU A 123 0.72 -2.45 16.50
CA GLU A 123 1.20 -3.36 17.56
C GLU A 123 2.70 -3.66 17.47
N GLY A 124 3.24 -3.80 16.27
CA GLY A 124 4.63 -4.21 16.05
C GLY A 124 5.56 -3.09 15.58
N THR A 125 5.05 -1.90 15.27
CA THR A 125 5.85 -0.79 14.71
C THR A 125 5.10 0.53 14.80
N ASN A 126 5.84 1.64 14.82
CA ASN A 126 5.28 2.99 14.81
C ASN A 126 5.66 3.70 13.52
N ALA A 127 4.68 4.25 12.82
CA ALA A 127 4.89 5.15 11.71
C ALA A 127 4.73 6.60 12.18
N THR A 128 5.72 7.44 11.93
CA THR A 128 5.65 8.88 12.21
C THR A 128 5.88 9.66 10.94
N TRP A 129 5.05 10.65 10.72
CA TRP A 129 5.08 11.57 9.60
C TRP A 129 5.23 12.98 10.10
N VAL A 130 6.22 13.73 9.60
CA VAL A 130 6.48 15.10 9.99
C VAL A 130 6.45 15.98 8.75
N TYR A 131 5.62 17.01 8.79
CA TYR A 131 5.51 17.98 7.72
C TYR A 131 6.77 18.87 7.65
N GLY A 132 7.43 18.88 6.49
CA GLY A 132 8.69 19.60 6.31
C GLY A 132 8.55 21.09 5.92
N GLY A 133 7.31 21.61 5.77
CA GLY A 133 7.09 22.97 5.27
C GLY A 133 7.30 23.12 3.74
N ASP A 134 7.76 22.06 3.08
CA ASP A 134 8.01 21.97 1.64
C ASP A 134 6.85 21.31 0.86
N GLY A 135 5.71 21.17 1.51
CA GLY A 135 4.54 20.46 1.01
C GLY A 135 4.69 18.95 1.05
N ARG A 136 5.54 18.41 1.92
CA ARG A 136 5.79 16.98 2.07
C ARG A 136 5.79 16.55 3.52
N TYR A 137 5.32 15.30 3.76
CA TYR A 137 5.46 14.58 5.01
C TYR A 137 6.65 13.62 4.89
N TRP A 138 7.60 13.76 5.79
CA TRP A 138 8.79 12.93 5.91
C TRP A 138 8.51 11.77 6.85
N ARG A 139 8.99 10.56 6.53
CA ARG A 139 8.65 9.34 7.26
C ARG A 139 9.74 8.89 8.23
N TRP A 140 9.32 8.52 9.42
CA TRP A 140 10.10 7.76 10.40
C TRP A 140 9.41 6.43 10.70
N THR A 141 10.17 5.42 11.08
CA THR A 141 9.69 4.13 11.55
C THR A 141 10.42 3.82 12.86
N ASP A 142 9.67 3.56 13.92
CA ASP A 142 10.21 3.27 15.27
C ASP A 142 11.23 4.31 15.78
N GLY A 143 10.98 5.57 15.46
CA GLY A 143 11.85 6.70 15.86
C GLY A 143 13.03 6.99 14.94
N GLU A 144 13.32 6.10 13.99
CA GLU A 144 14.41 6.24 13.03
C GLU A 144 13.93 6.77 11.68
N ARG A 145 14.75 7.55 10.99
CA ARG A 145 14.44 8.01 9.62
C ARG A 145 14.27 6.82 8.69
N HIS A 146 13.14 6.73 8.02
CA HIS A 146 12.94 5.69 7.02
C HIS A 146 13.62 6.08 5.71
N LEU A 147 14.73 5.42 5.41
CA LEU A 147 15.56 5.70 4.25
C LEU A 147 15.29 4.72 3.12
N ASP A 148 15.33 5.19 1.88
CA ASP A 148 15.50 4.31 0.73
C ASP A 148 16.91 3.71 0.75
N ALA A 149 17.00 2.39 0.72
CA ALA A 149 18.25 1.67 0.93
C ALA A 149 19.29 1.89 -0.19
N ILE A 150 18.85 2.32 -1.37
CA ILE A 150 19.75 2.53 -2.52
C ILE A 150 20.24 3.97 -2.57
N SER A 151 19.32 4.91 -2.48
CA SER A 151 19.65 6.34 -2.58
C SER A 151 20.13 6.96 -1.26
N GLY A 152 19.83 6.32 -0.12
CA GLY A 152 20.06 6.87 1.21
C GLY A 152 19.16 8.06 1.55
N GLN A 153 18.21 8.41 0.68
CA GLN A 153 17.29 9.53 0.90
C GLN A 153 16.14 9.12 1.80
N GLN A 154 15.72 10.03 2.68
CA GLN A 154 14.57 9.80 3.51
C GLN A 154 13.29 9.78 2.68
N LEU A 155 12.40 8.82 2.94
CA LEU A 155 11.11 8.72 2.28
C LEU A 155 10.22 9.91 2.66
N ASN A 156 9.56 10.48 1.67
CA ASN A 156 8.63 11.59 1.84
C ASN A 156 7.49 11.51 0.82
N PHE A 157 6.34 12.04 1.21
CA PHE A 157 5.11 11.96 0.41
C PHE A 157 4.34 13.27 0.45
N LYS A 158 3.62 13.58 -0.63
CA LYS A 158 2.72 14.73 -0.72
C LYS A 158 1.46 14.53 0.10
N ASN A 159 0.98 13.29 0.15
CA ASN A 159 -0.20 12.92 0.91
C ASN A 159 0.10 11.72 1.79
N VAL A 160 -0.42 11.73 3.01
CA VAL A 160 -0.56 10.56 3.87
C VAL A 160 -2.05 10.33 4.08
N ILE A 161 -2.54 9.14 3.76
CA ILE A 161 -3.96 8.82 3.78
C ILE A 161 -4.16 7.67 4.76
N VAL A 162 -4.90 7.92 5.83
CA VAL A 162 -5.29 6.90 6.81
C VAL A 162 -6.70 6.43 6.47
N VAL A 163 -6.80 5.21 5.97
CA VAL A 163 -8.04 4.55 5.55
C VAL A 163 -8.48 3.63 6.67
N ALA A 164 -9.57 3.92 7.35
CA ALA A 164 -10.17 3.01 8.30
C ALA A 164 -11.11 2.04 7.59
N ALA A 165 -10.86 0.74 7.74
CA ALA A 165 -11.60 -0.32 7.07
C ALA A 165 -11.97 -1.44 8.05
N HIS A 166 -12.98 -2.24 7.71
CA HIS A 166 -13.29 -3.43 8.49
C HIS A 166 -12.18 -4.46 8.34
N HIS A 167 -11.68 -4.95 9.48
CA HIS A 167 -10.71 -6.04 9.57
C HIS A 167 -11.38 -7.24 10.22
N GLU A 168 -11.32 -8.38 9.58
CA GLU A 168 -11.91 -9.62 10.08
C GLU A 168 -10.87 -10.75 10.00
N GLU A 169 -10.62 -11.40 11.13
CA GLU A 169 -9.81 -12.60 11.15
C GLU A 169 -10.58 -13.75 10.50
N THR A 170 -9.95 -14.43 9.55
CA THR A 170 -10.53 -15.56 8.82
C THR A 170 -10.11 -16.89 9.45
N ASP A 171 -10.62 -17.99 8.92
CA ASP A 171 -10.19 -19.36 9.25
C ASP A 171 -9.00 -19.85 8.41
N ILE A 172 -8.41 -18.99 7.59
CA ILE A 172 -7.26 -19.30 6.73
C ILE A 172 -5.97 -19.20 7.53
N LEU A 173 -5.38 -20.34 7.86
CA LEU A 173 -4.11 -20.40 8.59
C LEU A 173 -2.95 -19.94 7.70
N GLU A 174 -2.20 -18.95 8.15
CA GLU A 174 -1.00 -18.43 7.47
C GLU A 174 0.28 -19.15 7.91
N ASP A 175 0.42 -19.38 9.23
CA ASP A 175 1.54 -20.12 9.80
C ASP A 175 1.13 -20.79 11.12
N ASN A 176 2.00 -21.67 11.63
CA ASN A 176 1.79 -22.42 12.87
C ASN A 176 2.61 -21.88 14.06
N VAL A 177 3.18 -20.68 13.95
CA VAL A 177 3.99 -20.08 15.02
C VAL A 177 3.09 -19.63 16.16
N GLY A 178 3.47 -19.90 17.39
CA GLY A 178 2.76 -19.40 18.58
C GLY A 178 1.31 -19.86 18.76
N GLY A 179 0.89 -20.93 18.07
CA GLY A 179 -0.50 -21.42 18.10
C GLY A 179 -1.28 -21.16 16.81
N GLY A 180 -0.64 -20.53 15.85
CA GLY A 180 -1.19 -20.21 14.53
C GLY A 180 -1.59 -18.74 14.39
N HIS A 181 -1.28 -18.18 13.22
CA HIS A 181 -1.78 -16.87 12.81
C HIS A 181 -2.72 -17.06 11.63
N TYR A 182 -3.85 -16.37 11.66
CA TYR A 182 -4.84 -16.43 10.61
C TYR A 182 -4.80 -15.19 9.71
N SER A 183 -5.17 -15.38 8.44
CA SER A 183 -5.26 -14.28 7.48
C SER A 183 -6.33 -13.28 7.91
N ILE A 184 -6.01 -11.99 7.77
CA ILE A 184 -6.95 -10.91 8.02
C ILE A 184 -7.56 -10.45 6.70
N GLN A 185 -8.90 -10.51 6.61
CA GLN A 185 -9.64 -9.88 5.52
C GLN A 185 -9.77 -8.38 5.82
N ILE A 186 -9.18 -7.56 4.97
CA ILE A 186 -9.31 -6.09 5.06
C ILE A 186 -10.26 -5.63 3.96
N GLN A 187 -11.41 -5.11 4.37
CA GLN A 187 -12.49 -4.73 3.48
C GLN A 187 -12.27 -3.31 2.93
N ILE A 188 -11.55 -3.21 1.81
CA ILE A 188 -11.34 -1.94 1.08
C ILE A 188 -12.35 -1.78 -0.08
N TRP A 189 -13.61 -2.22 0.13
CA TRP A 189 -14.79 -2.00 -0.74
C TRP A 189 -15.96 -1.52 0.12
N GLY A 190 -16.91 -0.81 -0.49
CA GLY A 190 -17.94 -0.09 0.22
C GLY A 190 -17.47 1.30 0.61
N GLU A 191 -17.61 1.67 1.86
CA GLU A 191 -17.21 2.97 2.38
C GLU A 191 -16.72 2.89 3.83
N GLY A 192 -15.96 3.91 4.25
CA GLY A 192 -15.49 4.03 5.63
C GLY A 192 -14.80 5.37 5.90
N PRO A 193 -14.41 5.64 7.15
CA PRO A 193 -13.72 6.86 7.51
C PRO A 193 -12.34 6.99 6.84
N VAL A 194 -11.96 8.22 6.51
CA VAL A 194 -10.63 8.56 6.03
C VAL A 194 -10.11 9.84 6.69
N SER A 195 -8.83 9.88 6.98
CA SER A 195 -8.10 11.11 7.30
C SER A 195 -7.01 11.32 6.26
N ILE A 196 -7.04 12.46 5.57
CA ILE A 196 -6.06 12.84 4.55
C ILE A 196 -5.18 13.95 5.12
N PHE A 197 -3.87 13.72 5.10
CA PHE A 197 -2.87 14.69 5.51
C PHE A 197 -2.14 15.21 4.27
N ARG A 198 -2.30 16.49 4.00
CA ARG A 198 -1.63 17.21 2.91
C ARG A 198 -1.37 18.66 3.31
N ASP A 199 -0.32 19.25 2.82
CA ASP A 199 0.03 20.66 3.04
C ASP A 199 0.10 21.08 4.53
N GLY A 200 0.47 20.15 5.44
CA GLY A 200 0.54 20.40 6.88
C GLY A 200 -0.83 20.42 7.57
N GLN A 201 -1.86 19.94 6.93
CA GLN A 201 -3.23 19.94 7.44
C GLN A 201 -3.87 18.54 7.35
N ARG A 202 -4.83 18.29 8.22
CA ARG A 202 -5.68 17.11 8.27
C ARG A 202 -7.08 17.45 7.73
N PHE A 203 -7.58 16.59 6.89
CA PHE A 203 -8.95 16.61 6.37
C PHE A 203 -9.61 15.27 6.63
N ASP A 204 -10.70 15.27 7.38
CA ASP A 204 -11.47 14.07 7.67
C ASP A 204 -12.66 13.94 6.72
N GLY A 205 -13.02 12.69 6.40
CA GLY A 205 -14.13 12.43 5.49
C GLY A 205 -14.40 10.94 5.34
N THR A 206 -14.90 10.56 4.16
CA THR A 206 -15.29 9.19 3.83
C THR A 206 -14.56 8.74 2.56
N TRP A 207 -13.97 7.55 2.60
CA TRP A 207 -13.56 6.86 1.39
C TRP A 207 -14.71 6.00 0.86
N ARG A 208 -14.81 5.85 -0.48
CA ARG A 208 -15.77 4.97 -1.15
C ARG A 208 -15.13 4.19 -2.27
N ARG A 209 -15.55 2.94 -2.42
CA ARG A 209 -15.22 2.07 -3.54
C ARG A 209 -16.39 1.12 -3.80
N GLU A 210 -17.17 1.42 -4.80
CA GLU A 210 -18.42 0.72 -5.11
C GLU A 210 -18.23 -0.46 -6.07
N ASP A 211 -17.17 -0.43 -6.87
CA ASP A 211 -16.85 -1.46 -7.87
C ASP A 211 -15.42 -2.00 -7.64
N PRO A 212 -15.19 -3.33 -7.80
CA PRO A 212 -13.87 -3.93 -7.62
C PRO A 212 -12.75 -3.32 -8.49
N GLU A 213 -13.07 -2.76 -9.64
CA GLU A 213 -12.12 -2.11 -10.55
C GLU A 213 -11.99 -0.60 -10.32
N HIS A 214 -12.72 -0.03 -9.36
CA HIS A 214 -12.59 1.37 -8.99
C HIS A 214 -11.46 1.58 -7.98
N MET A 215 -10.76 2.70 -8.10
CA MET A 215 -9.90 3.23 -7.04
C MET A 215 -10.76 3.76 -5.89
N LEU A 216 -10.15 3.92 -4.73
CA LEU A 216 -10.75 4.65 -3.62
C LEU A 216 -11.03 6.10 -4.05
N ALA A 217 -12.23 6.58 -3.82
CA ALA A 217 -12.61 7.97 -3.96
C ALA A 217 -12.82 8.58 -2.56
N PHE A 218 -12.49 9.86 -2.40
CA PHE A 218 -12.54 10.54 -1.10
C PHE A 218 -13.52 11.69 -1.14
N TYR A 219 -14.29 11.82 -0.07
CA TYR A 219 -15.33 12.83 0.10
C TYR A 219 -15.20 13.47 1.48
N ASP A 220 -15.46 14.78 1.57
CA ASP A 220 -15.56 15.48 2.84
C ASP A 220 -16.87 15.12 3.58
N ASN A 221 -17.09 15.68 4.77
CA ASN A 221 -18.27 15.41 5.58
C ASN A 221 -19.57 15.99 4.97
N GLU A 222 -19.46 16.85 3.97
CA GLU A 222 -20.58 17.41 3.21
C GLU A 222 -20.88 16.60 1.94
N GLY A 223 -20.05 15.61 1.62
CA GLY A 223 -20.17 14.78 0.43
C GLY A 223 -19.52 15.37 -0.82
N ASN A 224 -18.75 16.44 -0.71
CA ASN A 224 -17.99 16.97 -1.82
C ASN A 224 -16.69 16.17 -2.00
N ILE A 225 -16.16 16.17 -3.21
CA ILE A 225 -14.88 15.50 -3.50
C ILE A 225 -13.75 16.12 -2.67
N LEU A 226 -13.01 15.28 -1.96
CA LEU A 226 -11.83 15.63 -1.19
C LEU A 226 -10.55 15.28 -1.99
N PRO A 227 -9.93 16.25 -2.69
CA PRO A 227 -8.83 15.97 -3.59
C PRO A 227 -7.49 15.83 -2.87
N LEU A 228 -6.63 14.97 -3.41
CA LEU A 228 -5.22 14.83 -3.02
C LEU A 228 -4.35 15.95 -3.64
N ALA A 229 -3.20 16.23 -3.05
CA ALA A 229 -2.16 17.01 -3.70
C ALA A 229 -1.51 16.19 -4.83
N PRO A 230 -1.22 16.78 -6.01
CA PRO A 230 -0.50 16.08 -7.05
C PRO A 230 0.88 15.62 -6.56
N GLY A 231 1.17 14.34 -6.73
CA GLY A 231 2.42 13.71 -6.30
C GLY A 231 2.21 12.32 -5.72
N ASN A 232 3.20 11.86 -4.95
CA ASN A 232 3.15 10.55 -4.33
C ASN A 232 2.27 10.56 -3.07
N SER A 233 1.57 9.45 -2.85
CA SER A 233 0.70 9.24 -1.69
C SER A 233 1.11 7.96 -0.97
N PHE A 234 1.00 7.98 0.36
CA PHE A 234 1.16 6.80 1.20
C PHE A 234 -0.16 6.48 1.88
N PHE A 235 -0.57 5.23 1.81
CA PHE A 235 -1.79 4.73 2.42
C PHE A 235 -1.45 3.93 3.67
N GLU A 236 -2.01 4.31 4.79
CA GLU A 236 -2.04 3.57 6.04
C GLU A 236 -3.45 3.01 6.20
N VAL A 237 -3.58 1.68 6.23
CA VAL A 237 -4.88 1.03 6.39
C VAL A 237 -4.99 0.52 7.83
N VAL A 238 -6.04 0.95 8.53
CA VAL A 238 -6.24 0.68 9.96
C VAL A 238 -7.64 0.09 10.21
N PRO A 239 -7.86 -0.65 11.31
CA PRO A 239 -9.20 -1.07 11.74
C PRO A 239 -10.15 0.10 11.96
N LEU A 240 -11.47 -0.14 11.86
CA LEU A 240 -12.50 0.89 12.10
C LEU A 240 -12.46 1.48 13.51
N ASP A 241 -12.09 0.68 14.50
CA ASP A 241 -11.98 1.05 15.91
C ASP A 241 -10.57 1.48 16.32
N PHE A 242 -9.70 1.81 15.34
CA PHE A 242 -8.33 2.20 15.60
C PHE A 242 -8.26 3.55 16.32
N ASP A 243 -7.73 3.55 17.53
CA ASP A 243 -7.66 4.70 18.43
C ASP A 243 -6.22 5.24 18.66
N ARG A 244 -5.22 4.65 17.94
CA ARG A 244 -3.80 4.99 18.09
C ARG A 244 -3.27 5.86 16.95
N LEU A 245 -4.10 6.79 16.48
CA LEU A 245 -3.74 7.88 15.55
C LEU A 245 -3.62 9.19 16.34
N PHE A 246 -2.40 9.71 16.45
CA PHE A 246 -2.11 10.96 17.18
C PHE A 246 -1.66 12.03 16.20
N VAL A 247 -2.23 13.23 16.33
CA VAL A 247 -1.93 14.37 15.45
C VAL A 247 -1.57 15.58 16.30
N ALA A 248 -0.48 16.26 15.93
CA ALA A 248 -0.05 17.51 16.53
C ALA A 248 0.15 18.59 15.45
N PRO A 249 -0.02 19.89 15.80
CA PRO A 249 0.20 21.02 14.92
C PRO A 249 1.59 21.09 14.32
#